data_c406053116566003ea209baba6bba8fd
#
_entry.id   c406053116566003ea209baba6bba8fd
#
_cell.length_a   1.000
_cell.length_b   1.000
_cell.length_c   1.000
_cell.angle_alpha   90.00
_cell.angle_beta   90.00
_cell.angle_gamma   90.00
#
_symmetry.space_group_name_H-M   'P 1'
#
loop_
_entity.id
_entity.type
_entity.pdbx_description
1 polymer ?
#
loop_
_entity_poly.entity_id
_entity_poly.type
_entity_poly.pdbx_seq_one_letter_code
_entity_poly.pdbx_strand_id
1 'polypeptide(L)'
;MRRVKHIIVVVFCIALSANVFAQEHKASVWKTLSKITYKKQYDELMGFKIDIPVFSDPVKKLDGKEVTVKGYIIPVEGYKSHKEFIFSAFPYNMCFFCGGAGPETVMEVEAAEPVEYTAEQVVLKGKLVLNDQDINRLMYLITDAKLVKEEK
;
A
#
# COMPACT_ATOMS: atom_id res chain seq x y z
N MET A 1 -14.30 -54.61 2.89
CA MET A 1 -14.29 -53.59 3.94
C MET A 1 -12.92 -52.91 4.16
N ARG A 2 -11.80 -53.63 4.07
CA ARG A 2 -10.45 -53.08 4.30
C ARG A 2 -10.00 -52.09 3.19
N ARG A 3 -10.32 -52.31 1.91
CA ARG A 3 -9.98 -51.45 0.77
C ARG A 3 -10.75 -50.13 0.77
N VAL A 4 -12.01 -50.12 1.21
CA VAL A 4 -12.82 -48.92 1.31
C VAL A 4 -12.30 -47.94 2.35
N LYS A 5 -11.78 -48.45 3.50
CA LYS A 5 -11.16 -47.59 4.53
C LYS A 5 -9.90 -46.88 4.03
N HIS A 6 -9.08 -47.54 3.20
CA HIS A 6 -7.87 -46.92 2.62
C HIS A 6 -8.21 -45.83 1.61
N ILE A 7 -9.28 -46.01 0.79
CA ILE A 7 -9.75 -45.00 -0.17
C ILE A 7 -10.27 -43.77 0.57
N ILE A 8 -11.03 -43.95 1.65
CA ILE A 8 -11.55 -42.82 2.46
C ILE A 8 -10.42 -42.02 3.10
N VAL A 9 -9.39 -42.70 3.62
CA VAL A 9 -8.21 -42.01 4.22
C VAL A 9 -7.43 -41.23 3.17
N VAL A 10 -7.21 -41.79 1.98
CA VAL A 10 -6.49 -41.09 0.89
C VAL A 10 -7.28 -39.86 0.40
N VAL A 11 -8.60 -39.96 0.22
CA VAL A 11 -9.43 -38.83 -0.17
C VAL A 11 -9.44 -37.73 0.91
N PHE A 12 -9.48 -38.11 2.17
CA PHE A 12 -9.43 -37.16 3.28
C PHE A 12 -8.07 -36.45 3.39
N CYS A 13 -6.95 -37.15 3.14
CA CYS A 13 -5.62 -36.51 3.09
C CYS A 13 -5.46 -35.55 1.91
N ILE A 14 -6.05 -35.85 0.75
CA ILE A 14 -6.03 -34.95 -0.43
C ILE A 14 -6.87 -33.70 -0.18
N ALA A 15 -8.00 -33.80 0.52
CA ALA A 15 -8.84 -32.66 0.88
C ALA A 15 -8.18 -31.73 1.90
N LEU A 16 -7.34 -32.22 2.80
CA LEU A 16 -6.58 -31.39 3.74
C LEU A 16 -5.41 -30.64 3.08
N SER A 17 -4.81 -31.17 2.02
CA SER A 17 -3.70 -30.52 1.32
C SER A 17 -4.13 -29.34 0.45
N ALA A 18 -5.41 -29.24 0.07
CA ALA A 18 -5.92 -28.14 -0.74
C ALA A 18 -6.03 -26.80 0.02
N ASN A 19 -6.05 -26.81 1.35
CA ASN A 19 -6.17 -25.61 2.16
C ASN A 19 -4.84 -24.96 2.56
N VAL A 20 -3.70 -25.58 2.26
CA VAL A 20 -2.37 -25.05 2.64
C VAL A 20 -1.85 -24.03 1.64
N PHE A 21 -2.41 -23.93 0.43
CA PHE A 21 -1.97 -23.00 -0.61
C PHE A 21 -2.61 -21.60 -0.58
N ALA A 22 -3.52 -21.33 0.35
CA ALA A 22 -4.25 -20.04 0.40
C ALA A 22 -3.63 -18.99 1.32
N GLN A 23 -2.52 -19.29 2.00
CA GLN A 23 -1.72 -18.28 2.72
C GLN A 23 -0.49 -17.88 1.90
N GLU A 24 -0.73 -17.35 0.70
CA GLU A 24 0.25 -16.46 0.10
C GLU A 24 0.39 -15.27 1.05
N HIS A 25 1.51 -15.19 1.75
CA HIS A 25 1.94 -13.99 2.43
C HIS A 25 1.98 -12.90 1.36
N LYS A 26 0.90 -12.12 1.23
CA LYS A 26 0.89 -10.93 0.40
C LYS A 26 2.03 -10.07 0.92
N ALA A 27 3.17 -10.13 0.24
CA ALA A 27 4.30 -9.26 0.56
C ALA A 27 3.73 -7.86 0.68
N SER A 28 4.00 -7.19 1.80
CA SER A 28 3.48 -5.85 2.04
C SER A 28 3.66 -5.02 0.77
N VAL A 29 2.61 -4.35 0.30
CA VAL A 29 2.66 -3.47 -0.88
C VAL A 29 3.83 -2.50 -0.75
N TRP A 30 4.08 -1.98 0.45
CA TRP A 30 5.22 -1.11 0.76
C TRP A 30 6.58 -1.71 0.36
N LYS A 31 6.78 -3.03 0.56
CA LYS A 31 8.00 -3.73 0.12
C LYS A 31 8.16 -3.73 -1.39
N THR A 32 7.08 -3.68 -2.15
CA THR A 32 7.14 -3.53 -3.60
C THR A 32 7.39 -2.08 -3.97
N LEU A 33 6.69 -1.14 -3.34
CA LEU A 33 6.82 0.29 -3.58
C LEU A 33 8.23 0.82 -3.26
N SER A 34 8.94 0.24 -2.29
CA SER A 34 10.32 0.62 -1.99
C SER A 34 11.35 0.26 -3.06
N LYS A 35 10.95 -0.45 -4.14
CA LYS A 35 11.84 -0.80 -5.25
C LYS A 35 11.88 0.32 -6.30
N ILE A 36 12.37 1.45 -5.91
CA ILE A 36 12.54 2.65 -6.75
C ILE A 36 13.98 3.13 -6.71
N THR A 37 14.32 3.94 -7.68
CA THR A 37 15.56 4.73 -7.72
C THR A 37 15.21 6.16 -8.06
N TYR A 38 16.17 7.08 -8.01
CA TYR A 38 15.95 8.47 -8.39
C TYR A 38 16.93 8.88 -9.47
N LYS A 39 16.46 9.72 -10.41
CA LYS A 39 17.29 10.41 -11.37
C LYS A 39 17.25 11.91 -11.10
N LYS A 40 18.39 12.58 -11.22
CA LYS A 40 18.45 14.05 -11.15
C LYS A 40 18.02 14.62 -12.50
N GLN A 41 17.01 15.49 -12.46
CA GLN A 41 16.53 16.23 -13.62
C GLN A 41 16.53 17.71 -13.30
N TYR A 42 16.99 18.54 -14.25
CA TYR A 42 16.91 19.99 -14.09
C TYR A 42 15.47 20.44 -14.27
N ASP A 43 14.97 21.21 -13.32
CA ASP A 43 13.65 21.85 -13.39
C ASP A 43 13.84 23.31 -13.75
N GLU A 44 13.26 23.75 -14.88
CA GLU A 44 13.43 25.10 -15.38
C GLU A 44 12.66 26.14 -14.54
N LEU A 45 11.55 25.75 -13.91
CA LEU A 45 10.76 26.66 -13.07
C LEU A 45 11.45 26.90 -11.73
N MET A 46 12.04 25.85 -11.15
CA MET A 46 12.74 25.96 -9.88
C MET A 46 14.19 26.44 -10.02
N GLY A 47 14.80 26.29 -11.21
CA GLY A 47 16.17 26.71 -11.48
C GLY A 47 17.24 25.80 -10.86
N PHE A 48 16.89 24.59 -10.41
CA PHE A 48 17.83 23.60 -9.87
C PHE A 48 17.45 22.17 -10.23
N LYS A 49 18.35 21.21 -9.92
CA LYS A 49 18.09 19.78 -10.15
C LYS A 49 17.23 19.20 -9.03
N ILE A 50 16.14 18.54 -9.42
CA ILE A 50 15.25 17.78 -8.55
C ILE A 50 15.45 16.28 -8.74
N ASP A 51 15.08 15.49 -7.74
CA ASP A 51 15.11 14.03 -7.81
C ASP A 51 13.74 13.52 -8.30
N ILE A 52 13.73 12.93 -9.48
CA ILE A 52 12.52 12.32 -10.09
C ILE A 52 12.54 10.82 -9.81
N PRO A 53 11.43 10.24 -9.30
CA PRO A 53 11.36 8.80 -9.05
C PRO A 53 11.42 7.99 -10.35
N VAL A 54 12.15 6.88 -10.30
CA VAL A 54 12.22 5.90 -11.38
C VAL A 54 11.66 4.59 -10.86
N PHE A 55 10.44 4.29 -11.24
CA PHE A 55 9.73 3.10 -10.81
C PHE A 55 10.27 1.85 -11.49
N SER A 56 10.54 0.80 -10.70
CA SER A 56 10.90 -0.51 -11.23
C SER A 56 9.70 -1.20 -11.86
N ASP A 57 9.93 -2.24 -12.67
CA ASP A 57 8.85 -3.01 -13.33
C ASP A 57 7.83 -3.60 -12.35
N PRO A 58 8.22 -4.13 -11.17
CA PRO A 58 7.26 -4.57 -10.16
C PRO A 58 6.34 -3.45 -9.65
N VAL A 59 6.86 -2.22 -9.51
CA VAL A 59 6.07 -1.04 -9.10
C VAL A 59 5.14 -0.62 -10.23
N LYS A 60 5.64 -0.49 -11.47
CA LYS A 60 4.84 -0.13 -12.65
C LYS A 60 3.66 -1.08 -12.88
N LYS A 61 3.83 -2.37 -12.56
CA LYS A 61 2.74 -3.36 -12.67
C LYS A 61 1.57 -3.12 -11.71
N LEU A 62 1.79 -2.33 -10.66
CA LEU A 62 0.75 -1.94 -9.70
C LEU A 62 -0.01 -0.70 -10.13
N ASP A 63 0.49 0.07 -11.10
CA ASP A 63 -0.17 1.26 -11.60
C ASP A 63 -1.56 0.94 -12.17
N GLY A 64 -2.56 1.70 -11.73
CA GLY A 64 -3.95 1.51 -12.08
C GLY A 64 -4.59 0.24 -11.49
N LYS A 65 -3.89 -0.53 -10.64
CA LYS A 65 -4.43 -1.75 -10.02
C LYS A 65 -5.03 -1.46 -8.66
N GLU A 66 -6.01 -2.27 -8.29
CA GLU A 66 -6.55 -2.29 -6.94
C GLU A 66 -5.51 -2.93 -6.01
N VAL A 67 -5.16 -2.22 -4.95
CA VAL A 67 -4.22 -2.67 -3.92
C VAL A 67 -4.86 -2.60 -2.54
N THR A 68 -4.37 -3.43 -1.63
CA THR A 68 -4.72 -3.38 -0.22
C THR A 68 -3.46 -3.05 0.57
N VAL A 69 -3.48 -1.95 1.30
CA VAL A 69 -2.32 -1.41 2.01
C VAL A 69 -2.63 -1.24 3.48
N LYS A 70 -1.76 -1.73 4.34
CA LYS A 70 -1.84 -1.55 5.80
C LYS A 70 -0.88 -0.45 6.23
N GLY A 71 -1.34 0.49 7.05
CA GLY A 71 -0.52 1.64 7.47
C GLY A 71 -1.26 2.56 8.43
N TYR A 72 -0.80 3.79 8.51
CA TYR A 72 -1.25 4.80 9.46
C TYR A 72 -1.73 6.06 8.73
N ILE A 73 -2.82 6.63 9.21
CA ILE A 73 -3.29 7.94 8.77
C ILE A 73 -2.39 9.00 9.43
N ILE A 74 -1.79 9.86 8.62
CA ILE A 74 -0.98 10.97 9.12
C ILE A 74 -1.89 12.20 9.22
N PRO A 75 -2.09 12.75 10.43
CA PRO A 75 -2.93 13.92 10.61
C PRO A 75 -2.28 15.14 9.96
N VAL A 76 -2.99 15.77 9.05
CA VAL A 76 -2.65 17.07 8.49
C VAL A 76 -3.67 18.05 9.06
N GLU A 77 -3.22 18.90 9.99
CA GLU A 77 -4.00 19.96 10.63
C GLU A 77 -5.46 19.64 11.07
N GLY A 78 -5.63 19.35 12.35
CA GLY A 78 -6.89 19.51 13.10
C GLY A 78 -8.10 18.63 12.74
N TYR A 79 -7.95 17.59 12.01
CA TYR A 79 -9.03 16.84 11.37
C TYR A 79 -9.68 15.71 12.18
N LYS A 80 -11.02 15.69 12.18
CA LYS A 80 -11.80 14.55 12.66
C LYS A 80 -12.08 13.52 11.55
N SER A 81 -12.32 13.95 10.31
CA SER A 81 -12.49 13.05 9.15
C SER A 81 -12.18 13.74 7.82
N HIS A 82 -11.65 12.99 6.85
CA HIS A 82 -11.25 13.51 5.54
C HIS A 82 -11.48 12.54 4.41
N LYS A 83 -11.68 13.15 3.23
CA LYS A 83 -11.58 12.43 1.95
C LYS A 83 -10.15 12.42 1.41
N GLU A 84 -9.35 13.42 1.75
CA GLU A 84 -7.97 13.53 1.30
C GLU A 84 -7.06 13.57 2.51
N PHE A 85 -6.07 12.69 2.56
CA PHE A 85 -5.10 12.61 3.65
C PHE A 85 -3.83 11.90 3.21
N ILE A 86 -2.81 11.96 4.05
CA ILE A 86 -1.56 11.20 3.88
C ILE A 86 -1.66 9.87 4.60
N PHE A 87 -1.18 8.83 3.95
CA PHE A 87 -1.09 7.48 4.51
C PHE A 87 0.36 7.00 4.52
N SER A 88 0.80 6.41 5.62
CA SER A 88 2.19 6.05 5.85
C SER A 88 2.34 4.58 6.26
N ALA A 89 3.45 3.96 5.82
CA ALA A 89 3.88 2.66 6.32
C ALA A 89 4.22 2.67 7.81
N PHE A 90 4.57 3.85 8.34
CA PHE A 90 5.04 4.06 9.72
C PHE A 90 4.14 5.04 10.47
N PRO A 91 4.06 4.94 11.82
CA PRO A 91 3.32 5.90 12.62
C PRO A 91 3.90 7.31 12.51
N TYR A 92 3.12 8.32 12.87
CA TYR A 92 3.42 9.74 12.69
C TYR A 92 4.85 10.13 13.05
N ASN A 93 5.32 9.72 14.23
CA ASN A 93 6.66 10.08 14.75
C ASN A 93 7.83 9.40 14.00
N MET A 94 7.57 8.46 13.13
CA MET A 94 8.55 7.72 12.32
C MET A 94 8.32 7.86 10.81
N CYS A 95 7.34 8.64 10.40
CA CYS A 95 7.01 8.81 8.99
C CYS A 95 8.01 9.72 8.25
N PHE A 96 7.88 9.78 6.94
CA PHE A 96 8.73 10.59 6.07
C PHE A 96 8.79 12.07 6.50
N PHE A 97 7.66 12.69 6.84
CA PHE A 97 7.60 14.11 7.20
C PHE A 97 8.29 14.44 8.52
N CYS A 98 8.53 13.43 9.38
CA CYS A 98 9.32 13.56 10.61
C CYS A 98 10.79 13.16 10.42
N GLY A 99 11.21 12.81 9.20
CA GLY A 99 12.57 12.39 8.87
C GLY A 99 12.91 10.97 9.30
N GLY A 100 11.92 10.16 9.70
CA GLY A 100 12.14 8.78 10.15
C GLY A 100 12.19 7.75 9.03
N ALA A 101 11.73 8.09 7.81
CA ALA A 101 11.63 7.16 6.68
C ALA A 101 11.79 7.88 5.35
N GLY A 102 11.96 7.11 4.26
CA GLY A 102 12.06 7.65 2.91
C GLY A 102 10.69 8.02 2.30
N PRO A 103 10.68 8.82 1.21
CA PRO A 103 9.45 9.27 0.56
C PRO A 103 8.65 8.13 -0.08
N GLU A 104 9.23 6.97 -0.32
CA GLU A 104 8.57 5.76 -0.80
C GLU A 104 7.66 5.09 0.24
N THR A 105 7.66 5.59 1.47
CA THR A 105 6.88 5.07 2.60
C THR A 105 5.59 5.84 2.87
N VAL A 106 5.30 6.84 2.06
CA VAL A 106 4.08 7.67 2.18
C VAL A 106 3.34 7.71 0.85
N MET A 107 2.04 7.94 0.91
CA MET A 107 1.18 8.14 -0.25
C MET A 107 0.05 9.11 0.08
N GLU A 108 -0.43 9.79 -0.94
CA GLU A 108 -1.69 10.53 -0.87
C GLU A 108 -2.87 9.56 -0.98
N VAL A 109 -3.97 9.88 -0.32
CA VAL A 109 -5.21 9.11 -0.38
C VAL A 109 -6.35 10.03 -0.76
N GLU A 110 -7.10 9.64 -1.79
CA GLU A 110 -8.40 10.17 -2.15
C GLU A 110 -9.44 9.09 -1.81
N ALA A 111 -10.13 9.26 -0.68
CA ALA A 111 -11.10 8.29 -0.20
C ALA A 111 -12.48 8.49 -0.86
N ALA A 112 -13.17 7.40 -1.14
CA ALA A 112 -14.54 7.43 -1.67
C ALA A 112 -15.51 8.12 -0.70
N GLU A 113 -15.31 7.92 0.61
CA GLU A 113 -16.08 8.54 1.69
C GLU A 113 -15.11 9.11 2.75
N PRO A 114 -15.54 10.10 3.58
CA PRO A 114 -14.71 10.63 4.64
C PRO A 114 -14.27 9.54 5.62
N VAL A 115 -12.97 9.50 5.91
CA VAL A 115 -12.36 8.57 6.85
C VAL A 115 -12.05 9.30 8.15
N GLU A 116 -12.50 8.75 9.27
CA GLU A 116 -12.18 9.28 10.59
C GLU A 116 -10.72 9.02 10.93
N TYR A 117 -10.09 10.01 11.55
CA TYR A 117 -8.73 9.86 12.04
C TYR A 117 -8.64 8.84 13.17
N THR A 118 -7.64 8.00 13.09
CA THR A 118 -7.21 7.11 14.17
C THR A 118 -5.69 7.03 14.21
N ALA A 119 -5.10 6.93 15.40
CA ALA A 119 -3.68 6.67 15.57
C ALA A 119 -3.33 5.19 15.38
N GLU A 120 -4.33 4.32 15.34
CA GLU A 120 -4.15 2.89 15.12
C GLU A 120 -3.84 2.58 13.66
N GLN A 121 -3.21 1.43 13.44
CA GLN A 121 -2.95 0.93 12.10
C GLN A 121 -4.26 0.49 11.45
N VAL A 122 -4.50 0.95 10.23
CA VAL A 122 -5.70 0.63 9.45
C VAL A 122 -5.32 0.01 8.10
N VAL A 123 -6.30 -0.62 7.46
CA VAL A 123 -6.16 -1.18 6.12
C VAL A 123 -7.01 -0.39 5.15
N LEU A 124 -6.39 0.09 4.08
CA LEU A 124 -7.05 0.75 2.96
C LEU A 124 -7.02 -0.16 1.74
N LYS A 125 -8.08 -0.10 0.96
CA LYS A 125 -8.20 -0.74 -0.35
C LYS A 125 -8.62 0.30 -1.36
N GLY A 126 -7.90 0.40 -2.48
CA GLY A 126 -8.20 1.36 -3.54
C GLY A 126 -7.28 1.17 -4.74
N LYS A 127 -7.41 2.05 -5.72
CA LYS A 127 -6.62 2.02 -6.96
C LYS A 127 -5.34 2.80 -6.79
N LEU A 128 -4.19 2.14 -6.96
CA LEU A 128 -2.88 2.80 -6.93
C LEU A 128 -2.62 3.56 -8.23
N VAL A 129 -2.10 4.77 -8.10
CA VAL A 129 -1.65 5.62 -9.21
C VAL A 129 -0.21 6.05 -8.92
N LEU A 130 0.64 5.94 -9.92
CA LEU A 130 2.04 6.38 -9.86
C LEU A 130 2.16 7.79 -10.42
N ASN A 131 2.91 8.64 -9.73
CA ASN A 131 3.20 10.01 -10.15
C ASN A 131 4.72 10.23 -10.26
N ASP A 132 5.20 10.53 -11.46
CA ASP A 132 6.57 10.94 -11.76
C ASP A 132 6.63 12.28 -12.52
N GLN A 133 5.49 12.97 -12.65
CA GLN A 133 5.35 14.18 -13.44
C GLN A 133 5.07 15.44 -12.60
N ASP A 134 4.21 15.33 -11.60
CA ASP A 134 3.80 16.46 -10.78
C ASP A 134 4.58 16.47 -9.46
N ILE A 135 5.54 17.41 -9.37
CA ILE A 135 6.40 17.57 -8.19
C ILE A 135 5.67 18.11 -6.96
N ASN A 136 4.45 18.62 -7.11
CA ASN A 136 3.63 19.10 -5.99
C ASN A 136 2.84 17.98 -5.33
N ARG A 137 2.88 16.77 -5.88
CA ARG A 137 2.21 15.60 -5.35
C ARG A 137 3.20 14.51 -4.94
N LEU A 138 2.80 13.64 -4.02
CA LEU A 138 3.61 12.47 -3.69
C LEU A 138 3.68 11.50 -4.88
N MET A 139 4.72 10.68 -4.91
CA MET A 139 4.95 9.70 -5.99
C MET A 139 3.91 8.58 -6.03
N TYR A 140 3.17 8.38 -4.95
CA TYR A 140 2.09 7.39 -4.84
C TYR A 140 0.79 8.06 -4.43
N LEU A 141 -0.29 7.65 -5.09
CA LEU A 141 -1.65 8.07 -4.79
C LEU A 141 -2.55 6.82 -4.77
N ILE A 142 -3.47 6.74 -3.81
CA ILE A 142 -4.58 5.78 -3.85
C ILE A 142 -5.87 6.55 -4.05
N THR A 143 -6.58 6.24 -5.14
CA THR A 143 -7.91 6.79 -5.44
C THR A 143 -9.01 5.79 -5.10
N ASP A 144 -10.23 6.28 -4.92
CA ASP A 144 -11.41 5.48 -4.54
C ASP A 144 -11.17 4.62 -3.29
N ALA A 145 -10.33 5.13 -2.38
CA ALA A 145 -9.91 4.39 -1.21
C ALA A 145 -11.07 4.15 -0.23
N LYS A 146 -11.09 2.95 0.35
CA LYS A 146 -12.04 2.55 1.38
C LYS A 146 -11.31 1.86 2.54
N LEU A 147 -11.79 2.12 3.76
CA LEU A 147 -11.35 1.34 4.92
C LEU A 147 -11.84 -0.10 4.81
N VAL A 148 -10.92 -1.05 4.99
CA VAL A 148 -11.26 -2.47 5.12
C VAL A 148 -11.37 -2.77 6.61
N LYS A 149 -12.54 -3.22 7.05
CA LYS A 149 -12.71 -3.74 8.41
C LYS A 149 -12.01 -5.09 8.49
N GLU A 150 -10.99 -5.21 9.32
CA GLU A 150 -10.46 -6.53 9.67
C GLU A 150 -11.55 -7.23 10.53
N GLU A 151 -12.12 -8.31 10.02
CA GLU A 151 -12.94 -9.21 10.84
C GLU A 151 -12.01 -9.81 11.91
N LYS A 152 -12.37 -9.56 13.18
CA LYS A 152 -11.66 -10.10 14.34
C LYS A 152 -11.97 -11.58 14.54
#